data_c0f9b985ac3694518a40284e20abc181
#
_entry.id   c0f9b985ac3694518a40284e20abc181
#
_cell.length_a   1.000
_cell.length_b   1.000
_cell.length_c   1.000
_cell.angle_alpha   90.00
_cell.angle_beta   90.00
_cell.angle_gamma   90.00
#
_symmetry.space_group_name_H-M   'P 1'
#
loop_
_entity.id
_entity.type
_entity.pdbx_description
1 polymer ?
#
loop_
_entity_poly.entity_id
_entity_poly.type
_entity_poly.pdbx_seq_one_letter_code
_entity_poly.pdbx_strand_id
1 'polypeptide(L)'
;MKITFIKTLFLLAITAGLGATAQAEVLPGGQQVNSSKAMSKPTYVQEYQAIVEVLNKYSEGCKQAKSSIMKPAFSEQATVFGVDAKGKLKGGSIQGLFHAIDNPPFRPSPEAQGVIVSIDIVGIAASARIDTNDVSGFSFTDFFHLLKVDGKWTVVSKIYHTHVAP
;
A
#
# COMPACT_ATOMS: atom_id res chain seq x y z
N MET A 1 34.08 45.58 12.28
CA MET A 1 33.84 44.18 12.64
C MET A 1 34.50 43.33 11.54
N LYS A 2 35.65 42.73 11.82
CA LYS A 2 36.50 42.05 10.82
C LYS A 2 36.16 40.58 10.82
N ILE A 3 35.73 40.03 9.69
CA ILE A 3 35.49 38.59 9.48
C ILE A 3 36.74 38.02 8.82
N THR A 4 37.42 37.12 9.54
CA THR A 4 38.63 36.43 9.09
C THR A 4 38.25 35.12 8.42
N PHE A 5 38.55 34.99 7.12
CA PHE A 5 38.45 33.74 6.37
C PHE A 5 39.70 32.87 6.62
N ILE A 6 39.52 31.69 7.17
CA ILE A 6 40.56 30.67 7.27
C ILE A 6 40.44 29.77 6.03
N LYS A 7 41.45 29.83 5.15
CA LYS A 7 41.65 28.91 4.04
C LYS A 7 42.37 27.66 4.56
N THR A 8 41.70 26.52 4.59
CA THR A 8 42.36 25.24 4.86
C THR A 8 42.73 24.58 3.53
N LEU A 9 44.03 24.41 3.34
CA LEU A 9 44.67 23.77 2.19
C LEU A 9 44.58 22.25 2.36
N PHE A 10 43.90 21.54 1.46
CA PHE A 10 43.91 20.07 1.43
C PHE A 10 45.06 19.58 0.57
N LEU A 11 45.98 18.89 1.21
CA LEU A 11 47.09 18.15 0.55
C LEU A 11 46.58 16.78 0.10
N LEU A 12 46.67 16.50 -1.20
CA LEU A 12 46.28 15.23 -1.82
C LEU A 12 47.42 14.22 -1.67
N ALA A 13 47.22 13.17 -0.90
CA ALA A 13 48.08 11.97 -0.90
C ALA A 13 47.37 10.81 -1.55
N ILE A 14 47.83 10.40 -2.72
CA ILE A 14 47.39 9.16 -3.43
C ILE A 14 48.23 8.02 -2.90
N THR A 15 47.56 7.02 -2.23
CA THR A 15 48.12 5.72 -2.05
C THR A 15 47.13 4.67 -2.54
N ALA A 16 47.53 3.90 -3.54
CA ALA A 16 46.83 2.76 -4.06
C ALA A 16 46.88 1.61 -3.04
N GLY A 17 45.71 1.08 -2.69
CA GLY A 17 45.59 -0.12 -1.86
C GLY A 17 44.23 -0.76 -2.09
N LEU A 18 44.25 -1.91 -2.78
CA LEU A 18 43.04 -2.76 -2.97
C LEU A 18 42.57 -3.27 -1.61
N GLY A 19 41.28 -3.02 -1.32
CA GLY A 19 40.59 -3.62 -0.19
C GLY A 19 39.19 -3.03 -0.11
N ALA A 20 38.23 -3.60 -0.84
CA ALA A 20 36.83 -3.21 -0.76
C ALA A 20 36.24 -3.70 0.57
N THR A 21 36.31 -2.90 1.62
CA THR A 21 35.46 -3.03 2.80
C THR A 21 34.29 -2.09 2.62
N ALA A 22 33.11 -2.66 2.42
CA ALA A 22 31.87 -1.91 2.45
C ALA A 22 31.68 -1.31 3.85
N GLN A 23 31.90 0.00 4.00
CA GLN A 23 31.53 0.74 5.21
C GLN A 23 30.03 1.01 5.17
N ALA A 24 29.33 0.51 6.18
CA ALA A 24 27.95 0.87 6.43
C ALA A 24 27.90 2.32 6.93
N GLU A 25 27.21 3.18 6.22
CA GLU A 25 26.89 4.56 6.62
C GLU A 25 25.86 4.52 7.75
N VAL A 26 26.26 4.95 8.95
CA VAL A 26 25.37 5.06 10.10
C VAL A 26 24.70 6.44 10.06
N LEU A 27 23.41 6.46 9.73
CA LEU A 27 22.58 7.66 9.91
C LEU A 27 22.23 7.86 11.39
N PRO A 28 22.25 9.08 11.92
CA PRO A 28 21.87 9.35 13.31
C PRO A 28 20.35 9.18 13.47
N GLY A 29 19.96 8.10 14.14
CA GLY A 29 18.56 7.74 14.38
C GLY A 29 18.31 6.23 14.44
N GLY A 30 19.36 5.42 14.58
CA GLY A 30 19.36 4.08 15.16
C GLY A 30 18.32 3.07 14.69
N GLN A 31 18.13 2.86 13.39
CA GLN A 31 17.72 1.54 12.91
C GLN A 31 18.80 1.04 11.96
N GLN A 32 19.57 0.04 12.42
CA GLN A 32 20.35 -0.79 11.52
C GLN A 32 19.38 -1.43 10.53
N VAL A 33 19.32 -0.88 9.33
CA VAL A 33 18.74 -1.58 8.20
C VAL A 33 19.75 -2.70 7.90
N ASN A 34 19.52 -3.91 8.43
CA ASN A 34 20.20 -5.09 7.96
C ASN A 34 20.13 -5.03 6.43
N SER A 35 21.29 -5.02 5.77
CA SER A 35 21.37 -5.06 4.31
C SER A 35 20.67 -6.35 3.87
N SER A 36 19.35 -6.22 3.64
CA SER A 36 18.53 -7.31 3.18
C SER A 36 19.11 -7.77 1.85
N LYS A 37 19.60 -9.00 1.83
CA LYS A 37 19.92 -9.73 0.61
C LYS A 37 18.84 -9.37 -0.41
N ALA A 38 19.23 -8.79 -1.54
CA ALA A 38 18.29 -8.35 -2.57
C ALA A 38 17.28 -9.45 -2.82
N MET A 39 15.98 -9.14 -2.67
CA MET A 39 14.92 -10.14 -2.80
C MET A 39 15.01 -10.76 -4.19
N SER A 40 15.20 -12.08 -4.24
CA SER A 40 15.22 -12.80 -5.50
C SER A 40 13.84 -12.74 -6.16
N LYS A 41 13.80 -12.80 -7.49
CA LYS A 41 12.55 -12.81 -8.28
C LYS A 41 11.52 -13.85 -7.80
N PRO A 42 11.88 -15.08 -7.35
CA PRO A 42 10.94 -16.02 -6.75
C PRO A 42 10.24 -15.51 -5.49
N THR A 43 10.92 -14.70 -4.67
CA THR A 43 10.33 -14.08 -3.50
C THR A 43 9.25 -13.05 -3.89
N TYR A 44 9.46 -12.28 -4.98
CA TYR A 44 8.43 -11.39 -5.51
C TYR A 44 7.19 -12.15 -6.00
N VAL A 45 7.33 -13.32 -6.59
CA VAL A 45 6.18 -14.16 -6.99
C VAL A 45 5.35 -14.55 -5.77
N GLN A 46 5.98 -14.96 -4.67
CA GLN A 46 5.29 -15.30 -3.43
C GLN A 46 4.61 -14.08 -2.80
N GLU A 47 5.30 -12.93 -2.78
CA GLU A 47 4.74 -11.68 -2.27
C GLU A 47 3.53 -11.23 -3.09
N TYR A 48 3.61 -11.36 -4.42
CA TYR A 48 2.50 -11.05 -5.32
C TYR A 48 1.26 -11.89 -4.99
N GLN A 49 1.43 -13.21 -4.84
CA GLN A 49 0.32 -14.12 -4.50
C GLN A 49 -0.28 -13.79 -3.12
N ALA A 50 0.56 -13.48 -2.13
CA ALA A 50 0.09 -13.09 -0.81
C ALA A 50 -0.73 -11.79 -0.84
N ILE A 51 -0.37 -10.82 -1.70
CA ILE A 51 -1.17 -9.60 -1.90
C ILE A 51 -2.48 -9.93 -2.62
N VAL A 52 -2.46 -10.80 -3.65
CA VAL A 52 -3.68 -11.25 -4.33
C VAL A 52 -4.68 -11.86 -3.35
N GLU A 53 -4.21 -12.69 -2.41
CA GLU A 53 -5.06 -13.27 -1.36
C GLU A 53 -5.70 -12.22 -0.46
N VAL A 54 -4.95 -11.17 -0.08
CA VAL A 54 -5.47 -10.04 0.70
C VAL A 54 -6.56 -9.30 -0.08
N LEU A 55 -6.30 -8.98 -1.35
CA LEU A 55 -7.23 -8.25 -2.21
C LEU A 55 -8.49 -9.07 -2.53
N ASN A 56 -8.36 -10.38 -2.68
CA ASN A 56 -9.51 -11.27 -2.89
C ASN A 56 -10.46 -11.29 -1.69
N LYS A 57 -9.96 -11.18 -0.44
CA LYS A 57 -10.83 -11.03 0.74
C LYS A 57 -11.66 -9.76 0.67
N TYR A 58 -11.07 -8.66 0.20
CA TYR A 58 -11.81 -7.43 -0.03
C TYR A 58 -12.91 -7.63 -1.07
N SER A 59 -12.58 -8.14 -2.25
CA SER A 59 -13.52 -8.34 -3.36
C SER A 59 -14.66 -9.27 -2.95
N GLU A 60 -14.36 -10.37 -2.25
CA GLU A 60 -15.37 -11.31 -1.77
C GLU A 60 -16.28 -10.69 -0.71
N GLY A 61 -15.72 -9.88 0.21
CA GLY A 61 -16.51 -9.14 1.19
C GLY A 61 -17.47 -8.14 0.55
N CYS A 62 -17.05 -7.46 -0.52
CA CYS A 62 -17.92 -6.59 -1.33
C CYS A 62 -19.04 -7.41 -2.00
N LYS A 63 -18.70 -8.51 -2.66
CA LYS A 63 -19.63 -9.37 -3.38
C LYS A 63 -20.70 -9.97 -2.47
N GLN A 64 -20.33 -10.37 -1.25
CA GLN A 64 -21.25 -10.94 -0.27
C GLN A 64 -21.95 -9.90 0.61
N ALA A 65 -21.58 -8.62 0.50
CA ALA A 65 -21.98 -7.53 1.40
C ALA A 65 -21.74 -7.93 2.88
N LYS A 66 -20.52 -8.43 3.17
CA LYS A 66 -20.11 -8.89 4.50
C LYS A 66 -18.74 -8.34 4.87
N SER A 67 -18.71 -7.36 5.76
CA SER A 67 -17.44 -6.77 6.22
C SER A 67 -16.54 -7.78 6.94
N SER A 68 -17.12 -8.79 7.60
CA SER A 68 -16.35 -9.82 8.33
C SER A 68 -15.39 -10.62 7.42
N ILE A 69 -15.69 -10.72 6.13
CA ILE A 69 -14.83 -11.39 5.13
C ILE A 69 -13.64 -10.51 4.77
N MET A 70 -13.87 -9.19 4.61
CA MET A 70 -12.81 -8.27 4.19
C MET A 70 -11.97 -7.72 5.34
N LYS A 71 -12.49 -7.67 6.57
CA LYS A 71 -11.76 -7.16 7.76
C LYS A 71 -10.33 -7.70 7.89
N PRO A 72 -10.06 -9.01 7.71
CA PRO A 72 -8.71 -9.55 7.83
C PRO A 72 -7.71 -9.04 6.78
N ALA A 73 -8.17 -8.35 5.73
CA ALA A 73 -7.32 -7.74 4.72
C ALA A 73 -6.77 -6.38 5.15
N PHE A 74 -7.37 -5.74 6.16
CA PHE A 74 -7.08 -4.36 6.54
C PHE A 74 -6.41 -4.25 7.90
N SER A 75 -5.53 -3.26 8.03
CA SER A 75 -5.10 -2.76 9.33
C SER A 75 -6.29 -2.10 10.04
N GLU A 76 -6.34 -2.19 11.37
CA GLU A 76 -7.33 -1.45 12.18
C GLU A 76 -7.19 0.07 12.02
N GLN A 77 -5.97 0.53 11.70
CA GLN A 77 -5.66 1.94 11.45
C GLN A 77 -5.88 2.36 9.99
N ALA A 78 -6.34 1.46 9.14
CA ALA A 78 -6.53 1.76 7.73
C ALA A 78 -7.55 2.88 7.51
N THR A 79 -7.37 3.60 6.41
CA THR A 79 -8.26 4.68 5.98
C THR A 79 -8.91 4.37 4.64
N VAL A 80 -10.08 4.96 4.42
CA VAL A 80 -10.78 4.94 3.14
C VAL A 80 -11.24 6.33 2.78
N PHE A 81 -10.94 6.79 1.55
CA PHE A 81 -11.37 8.09 1.05
C PHE A 81 -11.86 8.02 -0.39
N GLY A 82 -12.85 8.84 -0.70
CA GLY A 82 -13.35 9.12 -2.03
C GLY A 82 -13.84 10.56 -2.11
N VAL A 83 -14.55 10.88 -3.18
CA VAL A 83 -15.14 12.19 -3.41
C VAL A 83 -16.65 12.01 -3.54
N ASP A 84 -17.43 12.86 -2.87
CA ASP A 84 -18.88 12.84 -2.98
C ASP A 84 -19.38 13.52 -4.28
N ALA A 85 -20.68 13.44 -4.53
CA ALA A 85 -21.30 14.04 -5.71
C ALA A 85 -21.15 15.59 -5.80
N LYS A 86 -20.74 16.23 -4.70
CA LYS A 86 -20.46 17.68 -4.65
C LYS A 86 -18.97 18.01 -4.81
N GLY A 87 -18.12 16.99 -5.13
CA GLY A 87 -16.69 17.16 -5.29
C GLY A 87 -15.92 17.33 -3.97
N LYS A 88 -16.52 16.98 -2.81
CA LYS A 88 -15.89 17.11 -1.51
C LYS A 88 -15.28 15.77 -1.05
N LEU A 89 -14.15 15.86 -0.38
CA LEU A 89 -13.52 14.70 0.24
C LEU A 89 -14.48 14.05 1.23
N LYS A 90 -14.68 12.74 1.09
CA LYS A 90 -15.51 11.91 1.96
C LYS A 90 -14.72 10.67 2.36
N GLY A 91 -14.73 10.34 3.64
CA GLY A 91 -14.03 9.16 4.14
C GLY A 91 -13.53 9.32 5.56
N GLY A 92 -12.56 8.50 5.94
CA GLY A 92 -11.95 8.45 7.27
C GLY A 92 -11.46 7.06 7.61
N SER A 93 -11.73 6.61 8.84
CA SER A 93 -11.39 5.25 9.28
C SER A 93 -12.07 4.19 8.41
N ILE A 94 -11.39 3.08 8.21
CA ILE A 94 -11.87 1.89 7.50
C ILE A 94 -13.17 1.33 8.10
N GLN A 95 -13.45 1.59 9.38
CA GLN A 95 -14.69 1.17 10.04
C GLN A 95 -15.93 1.73 9.34
N GLY A 96 -15.82 2.91 8.72
CA GLY A 96 -16.89 3.49 7.90
C GLY A 96 -17.24 2.63 6.68
N LEU A 97 -16.24 2.04 6.01
CA LEU A 97 -16.45 1.09 4.91
C LEU A 97 -17.14 -0.18 5.42
N PHE A 98 -16.66 -0.75 6.52
CA PHE A 98 -17.25 -1.96 7.08
C PHE A 98 -18.72 -1.76 7.44
N HIS A 99 -19.04 -0.63 8.06
CA HIS A 99 -20.43 -0.28 8.35
C HIS A 99 -21.27 -0.12 7.08
N ALA A 100 -20.73 0.54 6.05
CA ALA A 100 -21.44 0.72 4.79
C ALA A 100 -21.72 -0.62 4.10
N ILE A 101 -20.75 -1.54 4.04
CA ILE A 101 -20.88 -2.85 3.41
C ILE A 101 -21.95 -3.71 4.11
N ASP A 102 -22.05 -3.64 5.43
CA ASP A 102 -23.00 -4.42 6.22
C ASP A 102 -24.43 -3.85 6.20
N ASN A 103 -24.65 -2.68 5.56
CA ASN A 103 -25.94 -1.97 5.58
C ASN A 103 -26.37 -1.51 4.18
N PRO A 104 -27.67 -1.28 3.94
CA PRO A 104 -28.15 -0.68 2.70
C PRO A 104 -27.44 0.64 2.37
N PRO A 105 -27.17 0.90 1.07
CA PRO A 105 -27.67 0.20 -0.11
C PRO A 105 -26.92 -1.09 -0.50
N PHE A 106 -25.83 -1.46 0.21
CA PHE A 106 -25.11 -2.67 -0.13
C PHE A 106 -25.91 -3.93 0.20
N ARG A 107 -25.84 -4.90 -0.70
CA ARG A 107 -26.49 -6.22 -0.61
C ARG A 107 -25.63 -7.25 -1.33
N PRO A 108 -25.81 -8.57 -1.07
CA PRO A 108 -25.14 -9.60 -1.85
C PRO A 108 -25.38 -9.42 -3.36
N SER A 109 -24.30 -9.51 -4.11
CA SER A 109 -24.26 -9.25 -5.55
C SER A 109 -23.48 -10.37 -6.25
N PRO A 110 -24.12 -11.55 -6.46
CA PRO A 110 -23.46 -12.70 -7.08
C PRO A 110 -22.97 -12.41 -8.51
N GLU A 111 -23.57 -11.44 -9.19
CA GLU A 111 -23.21 -10.94 -10.51
C GLU A 111 -21.95 -10.06 -10.50
N ALA A 112 -21.54 -9.55 -9.35
CA ALA A 112 -20.40 -8.64 -9.24
C ALA A 112 -19.12 -9.29 -9.80
N GLN A 113 -18.42 -8.51 -10.63
CA GLN A 113 -17.15 -8.87 -11.26
C GLN A 113 -16.05 -7.93 -10.79
N GLY A 114 -14.91 -8.49 -10.44
CA GLY A 114 -13.75 -7.71 -10.05
C GLY A 114 -12.48 -8.24 -10.69
N VAL A 115 -11.56 -7.34 -11.03
CA VAL A 115 -10.25 -7.67 -11.58
C VAL A 115 -9.16 -6.87 -10.87
N ILE A 116 -8.10 -7.56 -10.45
CA ILE A 116 -6.87 -6.90 -10.00
C ILE A 116 -6.12 -6.45 -11.26
N VAL A 117 -6.09 -5.15 -11.50
CA VAL A 117 -5.50 -4.54 -12.71
C VAL A 117 -3.99 -4.43 -12.58
N SER A 118 -3.50 -4.08 -11.40
CA SER A 118 -2.06 -3.95 -11.14
C SER A 118 -1.72 -4.21 -9.69
N ILE A 119 -0.50 -4.68 -9.48
CA ILE A 119 0.18 -4.76 -8.16
C ILE A 119 1.64 -4.37 -8.40
N ASP A 120 2.11 -3.34 -7.69
CA ASP A 120 3.51 -2.91 -7.66
C ASP A 120 4.08 -3.13 -6.27
N ILE A 121 5.25 -3.78 -6.18
CA ILE A 121 5.88 -4.17 -4.91
C ILE A 121 7.28 -3.61 -4.83
N VAL A 122 7.57 -2.91 -3.73
CA VAL A 122 8.91 -2.43 -3.39
C VAL A 122 9.21 -2.77 -1.93
N GLY A 123 10.03 -3.78 -1.70
CA GLY A 123 10.37 -4.23 -0.34
C GLY A 123 9.14 -4.67 0.45
N ILE A 124 8.82 -3.92 1.51
CA ILE A 124 7.68 -4.17 2.40
C ILE A 124 6.46 -3.31 2.07
N ALA A 125 6.50 -2.54 1.00
CA ALA A 125 5.40 -1.66 0.56
C ALA A 125 4.87 -2.09 -0.80
N ALA A 126 3.56 -1.97 -1.00
CA ALA A 126 2.93 -2.23 -2.29
C ALA A 126 1.78 -1.26 -2.56
N SER A 127 1.51 -1.07 -3.86
CA SER A 127 0.28 -0.46 -4.35
C SER A 127 -0.47 -1.42 -5.24
N ALA A 128 -1.81 -1.31 -5.29
CA ALA A 128 -2.64 -2.13 -6.14
C ALA A 128 -3.86 -1.37 -6.64
N ARG A 129 -4.40 -1.81 -7.79
CA ARG A 129 -5.66 -1.33 -8.33
C ARG A 129 -6.61 -2.49 -8.58
N ILE A 130 -7.86 -2.34 -8.18
CA ILE A 130 -8.99 -3.23 -8.51
C ILE A 130 -10.05 -2.40 -9.25
N ASP A 131 -10.54 -2.92 -10.36
CA ASP A 131 -11.77 -2.44 -11.00
C ASP A 131 -12.89 -3.45 -10.72
N THR A 132 -14.06 -2.94 -10.34
CA THR A 132 -15.20 -3.77 -9.96
C THR A 132 -16.47 -3.25 -10.61
N ASN A 133 -17.29 -4.15 -11.16
CA ASN A 133 -18.62 -3.87 -11.70
C ASN A 133 -19.70 -4.56 -10.87
N ASP A 134 -20.87 -3.97 -10.82
CA ASP A 134 -22.11 -4.54 -10.30
C ASP A 134 -22.11 -4.94 -8.81
N VAL A 135 -21.28 -4.27 -7.99
CA VAL A 135 -21.40 -4.41 -6.54
C VAL A 135 -22.62 -3.61 -6.07
N SER A 136 -23.73 -4.30 -5.82
CA SER A 136 -25.02 -3.67 -5.47
C SER A 136 -25.50 -2.62 -6.48
N GLY A 137 -25.15 -2.83 -7.77
CA GLY A 137 -25.44 -1.90 -8.87
C GLY A 137 -24.45 -0.73 -8.99
N PHE A 138 -23.36 -0.72 -8.23
CA PHE A 138 -22.28 0.25 -8.36
C PHE A 138 -21.07 -0.35 -9.03
N SER A 139 -20.32 0.48 -9.76
CA SER A 139 -19.01 0.14 -10.30
C SER A 139 -17.95 1.05 -9.69
N PHE A 140 -16.79 0.47 -9.36
CA PHE A 140 -15.73 1.17 -8.66
C PHE A 140 -14.37 0.95 -9.33
N THR A 141 -13.51 1.95 -9.23
CA THR A 141 -12.06 1.80 -9.32
C THR A 141 -11.47 2.07 -7.96
N ASP A 142 -10.79 1.10 -7.40
CA ASP A 142 -10.19 1.14 -6.08
C ASP A 142 -8.67 1.09 -6.16
N PHE A 143 -7.99 1.99 -5.45
CA PHE A 143 -6.54 1.99 -5.28
C PHE A 143 -6.21 1.66 -3.82
N PHE A 144 -5.25 0.76 -3.63
CA PHE A 144 -4.82 0.29 -2.32
C PHE A 144 -3.36 0.57 -2.09
N HIS A 145 -3.00 0.92 -0.86
CA HIS A 145 -1.64 0.86 -0.36
C HIS A 145 -1.56 -0.20 0.72
N LEU A 146 -0.54 -1.05 0.61
CA LEU A 146 -0.31 -2.16 1.52
C LEU A 146 1.09 -2.06 2.14
N LEU A 147 1.20 -2.56 3.37
CA LEU A 147 2.47 -2.77 4.05
C LEU A 147 2.56 -4.22 4.53
N LYS A 148 3.78 -4.75 4.57
CA LYS A 148 4.05 -6.05 5.17
C LYS A 148 4.41 -5.86 6.64
N VAL A 149 3.44 -6.12 7.52
CA VAL A 149 3.56 -5.96 8.98
C VAL A 149 3.60 -7.35 9.61
N ASP A 150 4.59 -7.62 10.45
CA ASP A 150 4.80 -8.93 11.10
C ASP A 150 4.74 -10.11 10.12
N GLY A 151 5.35 -9.90 8.94
CA GLY A 151 5.42 -10.90 7.88
C GLY A 151 4.13 -11.08 7.06
N LYS A 152 3.08 -10.29 7.30
CA LYS A 152 1.79 -10.38 6.60
C LYS A 152 1.47 -9.07 5.88
N TRP A 153 1.00 -9.18 4.63
CA TRP A 153 0.49 -8.03 3.90
C TRP A 153 -0.86 -7.56 4.49
N THR A 154 -0.98 -6.25 4.66
CA THR A 154 -2.21 -5.62 5.14
C THR A 154 -2.46 -4.29 4.42
N VAL A 155 -3.69 -4.01 4.09
CA VAL A 155 -4.10 -2.72 3.52
C VAL A 155 -4.08 -1.66 4.62
N VAL A 156 -3.39 -0.55 4.35
CA VAL A 156 -3.30 0.61 5.26
C VAL A 156 -4.05 1.83 4.74
N SER A 157 -4.33 1.87 3.43
CA SER A 157 -5.09 2.97 2.82
C SER A 157 -5.83 2.48 1.57
N LYS A 158 -7.04 2.97 1.38
CA LYS A 158 -7.85 2.80 0.18
C LYS A 158 -8.39 4.15 -0.27
N ILE A 159 -8.24 4.46 -1.55
CA ILE A 159 -9.02 5.52 -2.19
C ILE A 159 -9.86 4.91 -3.31
N TYR A 160 -10.99 5.54 -3.62
CA TYR A 160 -11.90 5.00 -4.63
C TYR A 160 -12.57 6.08 -5.46
N HIS A 161 -12.92 5.68 -6.69
CA HIS A 161 -13.83 6.40 -7.56
C HIS A 161 -15.07 5.53 -7.80
N THR A 162 -16.25 6.12 -7.65
CA THR A 162 -17.51 5.47 -8.04
C THR A 162 -17.86 5.92 -9.45
N HIS A 163 -17.99 4.97 -10.37
CA HIS A 163 -18.46 5.25 -11.71
C HIS A 163 -19.96 5.45 -11.68
N VAL A 164 -20.41 6.52 -12.31
CA VAL A 164 -21.84 6.75 -12.51
C VAL A 164 -22.28 5.85 -13.64
N ALA A 165 -23.36 5.08 -13.45
CA ALA A 165 -23.97 4.35 -14.56
C ALA A 165 -24.33 5.33 -15.67
N PRO A 166 -24.07 5.00 -16.94
CA PRO A 166 -24.40 5.86 -18.08
C PRO A 166 -25.90 6.16 -18.18
#